data_50d4dde0a3fae151160a5f1e3f54ce7b
#
_entry.id   50d4dde0a3fae151160a5f1e3f54ce7b
#
_cell.length_a   1.000
_cell.length_b   1.000
_cell.length_c   1.000
_cell.angle_alpha   90.00
_cell.angle_beta   90.00
_cell.angle_gamma   90.00
#
_symmetry.space_group_name_H-M   'P 1'
#
loop_
_entity.id
_entity.type
_entity.pdbx_description
1 polymer ?
#
loop_
_entity_poly.entity_id
_entity_poly.type
_entity_poly.pdbx_seq_one_letter_code
_entity_poly.pdbx_strand_id
1 'polypeptide(L)'
;MNKKIGVCCVFNHRNYGSMLQTLATIEKLERMGYDYEIIHYTKKLTLDLLFRSLDRVPEEVKTRIARKNKNKKMDKYPEIKKLIKTRNTCFDDFRRARFTKVSQPYDTFKQLQKAAENYSAV
;
A
#
# COMPACT_ATOMS: atom_id res chain seq x y z
N MET A 1 22.60 18.81 5.47
CA MET A 1 21.99 17.60 4.84
C MET A 1 20.56 17.95 4.45
N ASN A 2 20.24 17.94 3.17
CA ASN A 2 18.85 18.07 2.75
C ASN A 2 18.12 16.80 3.17
N LYS A 3 17.32 16.90 4.24
CA LYS A 3 16.47 15.80 4.67
C LYS A 3 15.36 15.62 3.62
N LYS A 4 15.05 14.38 3.29
CA LYS A 4 13.96 14.03 2.39
C LYS A 4 12.60 14.29 3.04
N ILE A 5 11.57 14.48 2.22
CA ILE A 5 10.17 14.48 2.66
C ILE A 5 9.65 13.04 2.64
N GLY A 6 9.13 12.57 3.77
CA GLY A 6 8.46 11.27 3.86
C GLY A 6 7.03 11.37 3.33
N VAL A 7 6.66 10.57 2.34
CA VAL A 7 5.31 10.56 1.77
C VAL A 7 4.54 9.36 2.28
N CYS A 8 3.58 9.59 3.18
CA CYS A 8 2.67 8.58 3.68
C CYS A 8 1.44 8.48 2.78
N CYS A 9 1.37 7.47 1.95
CA CYS A 9 0.27 7.27 1.01
C CYS A 9 0.00 5.78 0.76
N VAL A 10 -1.17 5.50 0.20
CA VAL A 10 -1.58 4.14 -0.17
C VAL A 10 -1.15 3.86 -1.60
N PHE A 11 0.10 3.49 -1.82
CA PHE A 11 0.70 3.27 -3.15
C PHE A 11 0.68 1.81 -3.62
N ASN A 12 0.49 0.85 -2.71
CA ASN A 12 0.58 -0.58 -3.00
C ASN A 12 -0.78 -1.27 -3.21
N HIS A 13 -1.87 -0.54 -3.12
CA HIS A 13 -3.21 -1.04 -3.41
C HIS A 13 -3.54 -0.87 -4.89
N ARG A 14 -4.27 -1.84 -5.46
CA ARG A 14 -4.75 -1.79 -6.85
C ARG A 14 -6.01 -0.92 -6.95
N ASN A 15 -5.85 0.35 -6.65
CA ASN A 15 -6.89 1.39 -6.68
C ASN A 15 -6.37 2.61 -7.45
N TYR A 16 -7.08 3.00 -8.52
CA TYR A 16 -6.68 4.12 -9.36
C TYR A 16 -6.59 5.44 -8.60
N GLY A 17 -7.58 5.72 -7.75
CA GLY A 17 -7.60 6.96 -6.98
C GLY A 17 -6.38 7.11 -6.08
N SER A 18 -6.05 6.08 -5.30
CA SER A 18 -4.88 6.09 -4.42
C SER A 18 -3.57 6.24 -5.20
N MET A 19 -3.44 5.55 -6.32
CA MET A 19 -2.22 5.59 -7.14
C MET A 19 -2.05 6.94 -7.82
N LEU A 20 -3.12 7.53 -8.35
CA LEU A 20 -3.08 8.86 -8.96
C LEU A 20 -2.82 9.96 -7.92
N GLN A 21 -3.40 9.84 -6.72
CA GLN A 21 -3.12 10.75 -5.62
C GLN A 21 -1.64 10.71 -5.22
N THR A 22 -1.08 9.50 -5.09
CA THR A 22 0.34 9.32 -4.80
C THR A 22 1.20 9.94 -5.90
N LEU A 23 0.88 9.67 -7.17
CA LEU A 23 1.61 10.23 -8.31
C LEU A 23 1.56 11.77 -8.31
N ALA A 24 0.38 12.35 -8.14
CA ALA A 24 0.23 13.80 -8.10
C ALA A 24 1.04 14.45 -6.96
N THR A 25 1.08 13.79 -5.79
CA THR A 25 1.86 14.26 -4.64
C THR A 25 3.35 14.26 -4.95
N ILE A 26 3.90 13.16 -5.45
CA ILE A 26 5.33 13.06 -5.74
C ILE A 26 5.75 14.00 -6.88
N GLU A 27 4.94 14.11 -7.95
CA GLU A 27 5.20 15.06 -9.03
C GLU A 27 5.20 16.52 -8.55
N LYS A 28 4.29 16.85 -7.61
CA LYS A 28 4.27 18.19 -7.01
C LYS A 28 5.53 18.46 -6.20
N LEU A 29 6.01 17.51 -5.41
CA LEU A 29 7.25 17.64 -4.64
C LEU A 29 8.47 17.79 -5.56
N GLU A 30 8.55 16.99 -6.62
CA GLU A 30 9.61 17.10 -7.62
C GLU A 30 9.64 18.47 -8.29
N ARG A 31 8.47 19.00 -8.70
CA ARG A 31 8.36 20.35 -9.30
C ARG A 31 8.76 21.47 -8.33
N MET A 32 8.59 21.24 -7.03
CA MET A 32 9.01 22.18 -5.99
C MET A 32 10.50 22.02 -5.62
N GLY A 33 11.20 21.07 -6.22
CA GLY A 33 12.62 20.81 -5.96
C GLY A 33 12.92 20.06 -4.67
N TYR A 34 11.91 19.41 -4.08
CA TYR A 34 12.11 18.60 -2.87
C TYR A 34 12.49 17.16 -3.22
N ASP A 35 13.44 16.60 -2.49
CA ASP A 35 13.66 15.16 -2.49
C ASP A 35 12.65 14.49 -1.57
N TYR A 36 12.17 13.30 -1.97
CA TYR A 36 11.15 12.57 -1.25
C TYR A 36 11.42 11.07 -1.22
N GLU A 37 10.74 10.40 -0.32
CA GLU A 37 10.70 8.94 -0.26
C GLU A 37 9.30 8.49 0.16
N ILE A 38 8.70 7.55 -0.57
CA ILE A 38 7.40 6.96 -0.23
C ILE A 38 7.62 5.98 0.92
N ILE A 39 6.97 6.20 2.04
CA ILE A 39 7.10 5.37 3.24
C ILE A 39 6.30 4.08 3.06
N HIS A 40 7.01 2.95 3.05
CA HIS A 40 6.40 1.63 2.98
C HIS A 40 6.17 1.06 4.38
N TYR A 41 4.96 1.26 4.91
CA TYR A 41 4.57 0.67 6.19
C TYR A 41 3.72 -0.57 5.97
N THR A 42 4.24 -1.72 6.43
CA THR A 42 3.53 -3.02 6.40
C THR A 42 3.19 -3.40 7.83
N LYS A 43 1.94 -3.17 8.22
CA LYS A 43 1.48 -3.56 9.56
C LYS A 43 1.47 -5.09 9.67
N LYS A 44 2.49 -5.68 10.31
CA LYS A 44 2.45 -7.08 10.69
C LYS A 44 1.45 -7.29 11.83
N LEU A 45 0.68 -8.37 11.76
CA LEU A 45 -0.16 -8.82 12.87
C LEU A 45 0.75 -9.18 14.04
N THR A 46 0.81 -8.31 15.04
CA THR A 46 1.42 -8.62 16.33
C THR A 46 0.37 -9.24 17.26
N LEU A 47 0.79 -10.06 18.22
CA LEU A 47 -0.10 -10.65 19.21
C LEU A 47 -0.95 -9.59 19.93
N ASP A 48 -0.38 -8.40 20.16
CA ASP A 48 -1.07 -7.24 20.75
C ASP A 48 -2.25 -6.75 19.90
N LEU A 49 -2.12 -6.79 18.57
CA LEU A 49 -3.19 -6.48 17.64
C LEU A 49 -4.26 -7.58 17.57
N LEU A 50 -3.86 -8.83 17.75
CA LEU A 50 -4.80 -9.96 17.86
C LEU A 50 -5.67 -9.81 19.10
N PHE A 51 -5.10 -9.47 20.25
CA PHE A 51 -5.87 -9.26 21.49
C PHE A 51 -6.79 -8.03 21.40
N ARG A 52 -6.38 -6.94 20.74
CA ARG A 52 -7.21 -5.75 20.54
C ARG A 52 -8.27 -5.91 19.46
N SER A 53 -8.15 -6.92 18.60
CA SER A 53 -9.08 -7.18 17.51
C SER A 53 -10.01 -8.36 17.75
N LEU A 54 -10.03 -8.92 18.95
CA LEU A 54 -10.90 -10.06 19.30
C LEU A 54 -12.37 -9.79 18.96
N ASP A 55 -12.83 -8.56 19.14
CA ASP A 55 -14.20 -8.14 18.81
C ASP A 55 -14.46 -8.06 17.28
N ARG A 56 -13.40 -7.97 16.46
CA ARG A 56 -13.48 -7.85 14.99
C ARG A 56 -13.19 -9.14 14.24
N VAL A 57 -12.71 -10.18 14.95
CA VAL A 57 -12.41 -11.49 14.36
C VAL A 57 -13.61 -12.09 13.60
N PRO A 58 -14.85 -12.00 14.08
CA PRO A 58 -16.00 -12.52 13.34
C PRO A 58 -16.21 -11.85 11.98
N GLU A 59 -16.01 -10.55 11.89
CA GLU A 59 -16.16 -9.79 10.64
C GLU A 59 -15.03 -10.09 9.64
N GLU A 60 -13.80 -10.24 10.11
CA GLU A 60 -12.67 -10.64 9.26
C GLU A 60 -12.83 -12.05 8.71
N VAL A 61 -13.36 -12.97 9.50
CA VAL A 61 -13.67 -14.33 9.05
C VAL A 61 -14.78 -14.30 8.00
N LYS A 62 -15.86 -13.55 8.22
CA LYS A 62 -16.93 -13.35 7.22
C LYS A 62 -16.41 -12.79 5.91
N THR A 63 -15.55 -11.76 5.97
CA THR A 63 -14.93 -11.17 4.77
C THR A 63 -14.01 -12.14 4.04
N ARG A 64 -13.26 -12.98 4.75
CA ARG A 64 -12.44 -14.05 4.13
C ARG A 64 -13.29 -15.09 3.43
N ILE A 65 -14.38 -15.54 4.07
CA ILE A 65 -15.33 -16.50 3.49
C ILE A 65 -15.99 -15.87 2.25
N ALA A 66 -16.44 -14.63 2.33
CA ALA A 66 -17.04 -13.91 1.21
C ALA A 66 -16.06 -13.77 0.02
N ARG A 67 -14.77 -13.45 0.29
CA ARG A 67 -13.72 -13.43 -0.75
C ARG A 67 -13.47 -14.79 -1.37
N LYS A 68 -13.44 -15.85 -0.57
CA LYS A 68 -13.27 -17.23 -1.05
C LYS A 68 -14.44 -17.66 -1.95
N ASN A 69 -15.67 -17.31 -1.55
CA ASN A 69 -16.87 -17.59 -2.32
C ASN A 69 -16.91 -16.77 -3.63
N LYS A 70 -16.50 -15.51 -3.59
CA LYS A 70 -16.36 -14.65 -4.78
C LYS A 70 -15.34 -15.24 -5.76
N ASN A 71 -14.20 -15.70 -5.27
CA ASN A 71 -13.16 -16.31 -6.11
C ASN A 71 -13.67 -17.60 -6.76
N LYS A 72 -14.36 -18.48 -6.02
CA LYS A 72 -14.99 -19.68 -6.58
C LYS A 72 -16.04 -19.36 -7.67
N LYS A 73 -16.83 -18.28 -7.47
CA LYS A 73 -17.78 -17.83 -8.52
C LYS A 73 -17.05 -17.33 -9.76
N MET A 74 -15.90 -16.64 -9.57
CA MET A 74 -15.08 -16.13 -10.70
C MET A 74 -14.36 -17.24 -11.45
N ASP A 75 -14.09 -18.39 -10.84
CA ASP A 75 -13.48 -19.54 -11.52
C ASP A 75 -14.38 -20.11 -12.62
N LYS A 76 -15.70 -19.85 -12.56
CA LYS A 76 -16.64 -20.21 -13.60
C LYS A 76 -16.54 -19.34 -14.86
N TYR A 77 -15.84 -18.20 -14.80
CA TYR A 77 -15.73 -17.24 -15.88
C TYR A 77 -14.27 -16.95 -16.22
N PRO A 78 -13.63 -17.79 -17.05
CA PRO A 78 -12.20 -17.68 -17.36
C PRO A 78 -11.83 -16.35 -18.02
N GLU A 79 -12.73 -15.77 -18.83
CA GLU A 79 -12.52 -14.48 -19.47
C GLU A 79 -12.42 -13.34 -18.47
N ILE A 80 -13.32 -13.32 -17.47
CA ILE A 80 -13.28 -12.33 -16.40
C ILE A 80 -11.98 -12.45 -15.59
N LYS A 81 -11.54 -13.69 -15.32
CA LYS A 81 -10.29 -13.97 -14.63
C LYS A 81 -9.09 -13.43 -15.41
N LYS A 82 -9.07 -13.58 -16.73
CA LYS A 82 -8.06 -13.04 -17.62
C LYS A 82 -8.03 -11.51 -17.58
N LEU A 83 -9.19 -10.85 -17.68
CA LEU A 83 -9.30 -9.38 -17.58
C LEU A 83 -8.80 -8.85 -16.24
N ILE A 84 -9.15 -9.51 -15.12
CA ILE A 84 -8.67 -9.13 -13.78
C ILE A 84 -7.15 -9.29 -13.69
N LYS A 85 -6.60 -10.36 -14.26
CA LYS A 85 -5.15 -10.57 -14.29
C LYS A 85 -4.45 -9.46 -15.07
N THR A 86 -4.95 -9.14 -16.26
CA THR A 86 -4.41 -8.04 -17.07
C THR A 86 -4.47 -6.71 -16.33
N ARG A 87 -5.62 -6.37 -15.74
CA ARG A 87 -5.76 -5.17 -14.90
C ARG A 87 -4.72 -5.13 -13.78
N ASN A 88 -4.56 -6.25 -13.07
CA ASN A 88 -3.60 -6.32 -11.96
C ASN A 88 -2.16 -6.13 -12.43
N THR A 89 -1.80 -6.71 -13.59
CA THR A 89 -0.48 -6.50 -14.20
C THR A 89 -0.26 -5.03 -14.54
N CYS A 90 -1.26 -4.35 -15.14
CA CYS A 90 -1.16 -2.92 -15.44
C CYS A 90 -0.90 -2.07 -14.18
N PHE A 91 -1.58 -2.39 -13.07
CA PHE A 91 -1.33 -1.69 -11.80
C PHE A 91 0.09 -1.92 -11.28
N ASP A 92 0.57 -3.15 -11.34
CA ASP A 92 1.90 -3.52 -10.86
C ASP A 92 3.00 -2.89 -11.74
N ASP A 93 2.80 -2.81 -13.04
CA ASP A 93 3.70 -2.16 -13.99
C ASP A 93 3.74 -0.64 -13.78
N PHE A 94 2.57 -0.01 -13.63
CA PHE A 94 2.48 1.41 -13.31
C PHE A 94 3.23 1.74 -12.01
N ARG A 95 3.00 0.96 -10.95
CA ARG A 95 3.68 1.14 -9.67
C ARG A 95 5.19 1.04 -9.80
N ARG A 96 5.70 0.03 -10.51
CA ARG A 96 7.14 -0.15 -10.74
C ARG A 96 7.74 0.99 -11.53
N ALA A 97 7.01 1.49 -12.53
CA ALA A 97 7.51 2.55 -13.40
C ALA A 97 7.50 3.93 -12.73
N ARG A 98 6.51 4.20 -11.87
CA ARG A 98 6.30 5.55 -11.32
C ARG A 98 6.78 5.73 -9.88
N PHE A 99 6.73 4.68 -9.06
CA PHE A 99 7.11 4.76 -7.64
C PHE A 99 8.48 4.13 -7.41
N THR A 100 9.53 4.86 -7.81
CA THR A 100 10.92 4.38 -7.77
C THR A 100 11.61 4.67 -6.43
N LYS A 101 11.21 5.74 -5.73
CA LYS A 101 11.76 6.14 -4.44
C LYS A 101 10.88 5.65 -3.29
N VAL A 102 10.91 4.34 -3.03
CA VAL A 102 10.16 3.69 -1.95
C VAL A 102 11.12 3.23 -0.89
N SER A 103 10.80 3.50 0.39
CA SER A 103 11.60 3.05 1.52
C SER A 103 11.62 1.51 1.63
N GLN A 104 12.56 1.01 2.39
CA GLN A 104 12.43 -0.36 2.90
C GLN A 104 11.13 -0.53 3.69
N PRO A 105 10.55 -1.75 3.72
CA PRO A 105 9.33 -1.99 4.47
C PRO A 105 9.57 -1.85 5.98
N TYR A 106 8.76 -1.05 6.65
CA TYR A 106 8.70 -0.94 8.09
C TYR A 106 7.55 -1.79 8.61
N ASP A 107 7.84 -2.76 9.45
CA ASP A 107 6.86 -3.73 9.95
C ASP A 107 6.26 -3.31 11.31
N THR A 108 6.97 -2.47 12.07
CA THR A 108 6.56 -2.05 13.41
C THR A 108 6.53 -0.53 13.53
N PHE A 109 5.67 -0.03 14.43
CA PHE A 109 5.59 1.39 14.71
C PHE A 109 6.92 1.97 15.23
N LYS A 110 7.67 1.19 16.03
CA LYS A 110 9.00 1.62 16.52
C LYS A 110 10.00 1.85 15.39
N GLN A 111 9.99 0.98 14.36
CA GLN A 111 10.85 1.17 13.18
C GLN A 111 10.46 2.43 12.43
N LEU A 112 9.15 2.67 12.26
CA LEU A 112 8.63 3.85 11.60
C LEU A 112 9.00 5.13 12.37
N GLN A 113 8.87 5.12 13.68
CA GLN A 113 9.23 6.24 14.55
C GLN A 113 10.72 6.58 14.43
N LYS A 114 11.60 5.58 14.48
CA LYS A 114 13.04 5.76 14.26
C LYS A 114 13.36 6.27 12.86
N ALA A 115 12.64 5.77 11.86
CA ALA A 115 12.81 6.21 10.48
C ALA A 115 12.38 7.67 10.27
N ALA A 116 11.39 8.16 11.04
CA ALA A 116 10.91 9.54 10.95
C ALA A 116 12.01 10.58 11.20
N GLU A 117 13.06 10.23 11.97
CA GLU A 117 14.21 11.10 12.22
C GLU A 117 15.01 11.42 10.94
N ASN A 118 14.89 10.59 9.90
CA ASN A 118 15.57 10.75 8.61
C ASN A 118 14.85 11.73 7.67
N TYR A 119 13.64 12.14 8.00
CA TYR A 119 12.82 13.02 7.17
C TYR A 119 12.73 14.42 7.80
N SER A 120 12.65 15.45 6.96
CA SER A 120 12.41 16.82 7.39
C SER A 120 10.94 17.10 7.67
N ALA A 121 10.06 16.36 6.99
CA ALA A 121 8.60 16.38 7.14
C ALA A 121 8.02 15.04 6.71
N VAL A 122 6.84 14.70 7.21
CA VAL A 122 6.06 13.52 6.82
C VAL A 122 4.61 13.93 6.57
#